data_67ab4625e3569a2d597862899368dbbe
#
_entry.id   67ab4625e3569a2d597862899368dbbe
#
_cell.length_a   1.000
_cell.length_b   1.000
_cell.length_c   1.000
_cell.angle_alpha   90.00
_cell.angle_beta   90.00
_cell.angle_gamma   90.00
#
_symmetry.space_group_name_H-M   'P 1'
#
loop_
_entity.id
_entity.type
_entity.pdbx_description
1 polymer ?
#
loop_
_entity_poly.entity_id
_entity_poly.type
_entity_poly.pdbx_seq_one_letter_code
_entity_poly.pdbx_strand_id
1 'polypeptide(L)'
;MALRVVQWATGGVGVAAIKGVLEHPDLELVGCWVHSEAKNGKDVGEIIGVEPLGVTATNNVDEILALEADAVIYAPLMANPEEVGALLRSGKNVVTPVGWVYPSEKQGAPMREAALAGGATLHGTGIAPGGISEKFPLLFSVMSTGVTFVRAEEFSDLRTYEAPDVLRHVMGFGETPDKALTGPMQKLLDSGFIQAVRMCVDEFGFNADPKIVARQEVAVATAPIDSPLGPIQPGQVAARKFHWEAVVGDEVVVRVTVNWFMGEENLDPAWDFGPEGQRYEMEVKGNPDFTVSIKGFQGLVGEDGPEPGVVGTAAHCVNSVPAVCAAKPGIATYLDLPLFSAKAAPRLR
;
A
#
# COMPACT_ATOMS: atom_id res chain seq x y z
N MET A 1 -3.74 -26.65 10.00
CA MET A 1 -3.22 -25.80 11.08
C MET A 1 -3.22 -24.37 10.55
N ALA A 2 -3.55 -23.40 11.40
CA ALA A 2 -3.45 -22.00 11.03
C ALA A 2 -1.97 -21.62 10.80
N LEU A 3 -1.73 -20.71 9.86
CA LEU A 3 -0.39 -20.15 9.60
C LEU A 3 -0.04 -19.17 10.72
N ARG A 4 1.15 -19.27 11.24
CA ARG A 4 1.68 -18.46 12.33
C ARG A 4 2.24 -17.16 11.79
N VAL A 5 1.63 -16.05 12.17
CA VAL A 5 1.94 -14.72 11.61
C VAL A 5 2.53 -13.81 12.68
N VAL A 6 3.60 -13.11 12.31
CA VAL A 6 4.16 -12.00 13.09
C VAL A 6 3.73 -10.69 12.44
N GLN A 7 3.26 -9.74 13.23
CA GLN A 7 3.11 -8.36 12.79
C GLN A 7 4.39 -7.56 13.06
N TRP A 8 4.93 -6.89 12.05
CA TRP A 8 6.04 -5.96 12.19
C TRP A 8 5.55 -4.52 12.10
N ALA A 9 5.68 -3.80 13.20
CA ALA A 9 5.18 -2.45 13.46
C ALA A 9 3.66 -2.34 13.67
N THR A 10 3.27 -1.36 14.50
CA THR A 10 1.90 -1.10 14.95
C THR A 10 1.48 0.34 14.66
N GLY A 11 1.79 0.82 13.45
CA GLY A 11 1.16 2.01 12.85
C GLY A 11 -0.24 1.66 12.32
N GLY A 12 -0.91 2.59 11.63
CA GLY A 12 -2.28 2.39 11.14
C GLY A 12 -2.47 1.07 10.37
N VAL A 13 -1.62 0.80 9.37
CA VAL A 13 -1.65 -0.46 8.60
C VAL A 13 -1.40 -1.68 9.50
N GLY A 14 -0.44 -1.58 10.44
CA GLY A 14 -0.12 -2.70 11.34
C GLY A 14 -1.26 -3.04 12.29
N VAL A 15 -1.93 -2.05 12.85
CA VAL A 15 -3.12 -2.25 13.70
C VAL A 15 -4.25 -2.88 12.90
N ALA A 16 -4.53 -2.39 11.70
CA ALA A 16 -5.54 -2.95 10.82
C ALA A 16 -5.19 -4.39 10.39
N ALA A 17 -3.91 -4.67 10.13
CA ALA A 17 -3.45 -6.02 9.78
C ALA A 17 -3.61 -7.01 10.95
N ILE A 18 -3.27 -6.62 12.18
CA ILE A 18 -3.52 -7.45 13.37
C ILE A 18 -5.00 -7.81 13.47
N LYS A 19 -5.91 -6.81 13.38
CA LYS A 19 -7.36 -7.04 13.40
C LYS A 19 -7.79 -8.01 12.29
N GLY A 20 -7.25 -7.84 11.08
CA GLY A 20 -7.50 -8.75 9.96
C GLY A 20 -7.00 -10.17 10.21
N VAL A 21 -5.83 -10.36 10.82
CA VAL A 21 -5.29 -11.68 11.20
C VAL A 21 -6.20 -12.36 12.22
N LEU A 22 -6.68 -11.63 13.23
CA LEU A 22 -7.58 -12.17 14.26
C LEU A 22 -8.92 -12.65 13.67
N GLU A 23 -9.38 -12.05 12.59
CA GLU A 23 -10.61 -12.45 11.90
C GLU A 23 -10.39 -13.55 10.85
N HIS A 24 -9.16 -13.82 10.44
CA HIS A 24 -8.87 -14.77 9.37
C HIS A 24 -8.80 -16.21 9.87
N PRO A 25 -9.57 -17.18 9.28
CA PRO A 25 -9.68 -18.56 9.81
C PRO A 25 -8.39 -19.37 9.72
N ASP A 26 -7.52 -19.01 8.78
CA ASP A 26 -6.33 -19.77 8.46
C ASP A 26 -5.05 -19.12 9.03
N LEU A 27 -5.17 -18.03 9.85
CA LEU A 27 -4.05 -17.29 10.42
C LEU A 27 -4.11 -17.22 11.94
N GLU A 28 -2.94 -17.17 12.59
CA GLU A 28 -2.77 -17.02 14.02
C GLU A 28 -1.67 -15.97 14.30
N LEU A 29 -1.98 -14.96 15.09
CA LEU A 29 -0.99 -13.98 15.52
C LEU A 29 -0.12 -14.60 16.62
N VAL A 30 1.19 -14.74 16.37
CA VAL A 30 2.12 -15.37 17.32
C VAL A 30 3.22 -14.43 17.82
N GLY A 31 3.35 -13.24 17.24
CA GLY A 31 4.35 -12.26 17.65
C GLY A 31 4.06 -10.88 17.08
N CYS A 32 4.66 -9.88 17.70
CA CYS A 32 4.55 -8.49 17.24
C CYS A 32 5.85 -7.75 17.55
N TRP A 33 6.47 -7.19 16.51
CA TRP A 33 7.58 -6.27 16.69
C TRP A 33 7.09 -4.83 16.76
N VAL A 34 7.66 -4.05 17.69
CA VAL A 34 7.33 -2.62 17.88
C VAL A 34 8.61 -1.78 17.93
N HIS A 35 8.59 -0.62 17.30
CA HIS A 35 9.70 0.32 17.36
C HIS A 35 9.77 1.06 18.70
N SER A 36 8.61 1.38 19.28
CA SER A 36 8.50 2.24 20.46
C SER A 36 8.78 1.46 21.76
N GLU A 37 9.70 1.95 22.58
CA GLU A 37 9.96 1.42 23.92
C GLU A 37 8.68 1.43 24.79
N ALA A 38 7.81 2.41 24.60
CA ALA A 38 6.55 2.50 25.33
C ALA A 38 5.55 1.35 25.03
N LYS A 39 5.74 0.64 23.92
CA LYS A 39 4.94 -0.53 23.52
C LYS A 39 5.65 -1.86 23.81
N ASN A 40 6.95 -1.82 24.08
CA ASN A 40 7.75 -3.01 24.38
C ASN A 40 7.26 -3.68 25.67
N GLY A 41 7.08 -5.01 25.64
CA GLY A 41 6.61 -5.79 26.78
C GLY A 41 5.10 -5.74 27.04
N LYS A 42 4.32 -4.96 26.26
CA LYS A 42 2.86 -4.90 26.38
C LYS A 42 2.17 -6.01 25.61
N ASP A 43 0.98 -6.40 26.07
CA ASP A 43 0.10 -7.26 25.30
C ASP A 43 -0.37 -6.53 24.02
N VAL A 44 -0.37 -7.25 22.90
CA VAL A 44 -0.76 -6.67 21.59
C VAL A 44 -2.22 -6.22 21.59
N GLY A 45 -3.11 -6.91 22.34
CA GLY A 45 -4.50 -6.47 22.51
C GLY A 45 -4.60 -5.10 23.15
N GLU A 46 -3.79 -4.83 24.19
CA GLU A 46 -3.70 -3.49 24.80
C GLU A 46 -3.25 -2.42 23.78
N ILE A 47 -2.26 -2.76 22.93
CA ILE A 47 -1.71 -1.82 21.93
C ILE A 47 -2.75 -1.43 20.88
N ILE A 48 -3.62 -2.37 20.48
CA ILE A 48 -4.61 -2.15 19.41
C ILE A 48 -6.02 -1.85 19.95
N GLY A 49 -6.18 -1.75 21.29
CA GLY A 49 -7.44 -1.38 21.93
C GLY A 49 -8.51 -2.48 21.93
N VAL A 50 -8.09 -3.75 22.09
CA VAL A 50 -8.99 -4.90 22.27
C VAL A 50 -8.64 -5.68 23.53
N GLU A 51 -9.41 -6.72 23.86
CA GLU A 51 -9.08 -7.61 24.97
C GLU A 51 -7.69 -8.24 24.81
N PRO A 52 -7.02 -8.61 25.91
CA PRO A 52 -5.70 -9.23 25.86
C PRO A 52 -5.65 -10.45 24.94
N LEU A 53 -4.63 -10.49 24.07
CA LEU A 53 -4.43 -11.57 23.10
C LEU A 53 -3.45 -12.64 23.59
N GLY A 54 -2.72 -12.39 24.69
CA GLY A 54 -1.67 -13.28 25.16
C GLY A 54 -0.40 -13.25 24.31
N VAL A 55 -0.28 -12.29 23.40
CA VAL A 55 0.89 -12.05 22.55
C VAL A 55 1.61 -10.81 23.06
N THR A 56 2.83 -10.96 23.53
CA THR A 56 3.66 -9.84 24.03
C THR A 56 4.42 -9.20 22.87
N ALA A 57 4.32 -7.89 22.75
CA ALA A 57 5.10 -7.13 21.78
C ALA A 57 6.56 -6.98 22.24
N THR A 58 7.51 -7.07 21.32
CA THR A 58 8.94 -6.88 21.58
C THR A 58 9.56 -5.88 20.61
N ASN A 59 10.55 -5.13 21.06
CA ASN A 59 11.43 -4.31 20.20
C ASN A 59 12.75 -5.02 19.89
N ASN A 60 12.94 -6.25 20.33
CA ASN A 60 14.11 -7.07 20.08
C ASN A 60 13.91 -7.88 18.78
N VAL A 61 14.71 -7.55 17.77
CA VAL A 61 14.67 -8.22 16.45
C VAL A 61 15.06 -9.69 16.58
N ASP A 62 16.03 -10.03 17.42
CA ASP A 62 16.52 -11.40 17.57
C ASP A 62 15.44 -12.34 18.13
N GLU A 63 14.55 -11.83 19.00
CA GLU A 63 13.42 -12.59 19.50
C GLU A 63 12.43 -12.95 18.36
N ILE A 64 12.17 -12.00 17.45
CA ILE A 64 11.35 -12.25 16.28
C ILE A 64 12.01 -13.24 15.32
N LEU A 65 13.31 -13.10 15.08
CA LEU A 65 14.06 -14.02 14.22
C LEU A 65 14.06 -15.45 14.76
N ALA A 66 14.14 -15.62 16.09
CA ALA A 66 14.12 -16.92 16.76
C ALA A 66 12.70 -17.52 16.88
N LEU A 67 11.64 -16.69 16.79
CA LEU A 67 10.27 -17.15 16.90
C LEU A 67 9.89 -18.08 15.74
N GLU A 68 9.27 -19.22 16.01
CA GLU A 68 8.68 -20.05 14.97
C GLU A 68 7.45 -19.36 14.38
N ALA A 69 7.50 -18.97 13.12
CA ALA A 69 6.41 -18.33 12.39
C ALA A 69 6.54 -18.62 10.89
N ASP A 70 5.38 -18.70 10.21
CA ASP A 70 5.30 -18.96 8.77
C ASP A 70 5.47 -17.68 7.95
N ALA A 71 4.99 -16.55 8.47
CA ALA A 71 5.03 -15.27 7.77
C ALA A 71 5.17 -14.06 8.70
N VAL A 72 5.69 -12.99 8.13
CA VAL A 72 5.72 -11.64 8.73
C VAL A 72 4.95 -10.69 7.83
N ILE A 73 3.97 -9.98 8.40
CA ILE A 73 3.39 -8.80 7.76
C ILE A 73 4.26 -7.61 8.16
N TYR A 74 5.10 -7.16 7.22
CA TYR A 74 6.11 -6.14 7.44
C TYR A 74 5.60 -4.77 7.00
N ALA A 75 5.11 -3.95 7.93
CA ALA A 75 4.42 -2.69 7.64
C ALA A 75 4.98 -1.47 8.43
N PRO A 76 6.30 -1.20 8.42
CA PRO A 76 6.84 0.03 8.98
C PRO A 76 6.55 1.23 8.05
N LEU A 77 6.87 2.45 8.50
CA LEU A 77 6.75 3.65 7.66
C LEU A 77 7.70 3.60 6.44
N MET A 78 8.87 3.04 6.62
CA MET A 78 9.88 2.88 5.56
C MET A 78 10.48 1.48 5.60
N ALA A 79 10.72 0.92 4.41
CA ALA A 79 11.36 -0.38 4.29
C ALA A 79 12.84 -0.31 4.72
N ASN A 80 13.27 -1.32 5.49
CA ASN A 80 14.68 -1.59 5.77
C ASN A 80 15.06 -2.92 5.10
N PRO A 81 15.85 -2.91 4.01
CA PRO A 81 16.24 -4.13 3.32
C PRO A 81 17.02 -5.14 4.17
N GLU A 82 17.78 -4.66 5.18
CA GLU A 82 18.54 -5.55 6.07
C GLU A 82 17.59 -6.36 6.96
N GLU A 83 16.56 -5.72 7.53
CA GLU A 83 15.53 -6.39 8.33
C GLU A 83 14.76 -7.43 7.49
N VAL A 84 14.28 -7.03 6.30
CA VAL A 84 13.55 -7.94 5.40
C VAL A 84 14.45 -9.11 5.00
N GLY A 85 15.72 -8.86 4.66
CA GLY A 85 16.69 -9.90 4.34
C GLY A 85 16.95 -10.86 5.51
N ALA A 86 17.00 -10.36 6.75
CA ALA A 86 17.16 -11.20 7.94
C ALA A 86 15.93 -12.06 8.19
N LEU A 87 14.72 -11.51 8.07
CA LEU A 87 13.46 -12.24 8.18
C LEU A 87 13.37 -13.37 7.14
N LEU A 88 13.69 -13.09 5.89
CA LEU A 88 13.70 -14.09 4.82
C LEU A 88 14.72 -15.21 5.11
N ARG A 89 15.95 -14.86 5.47
CA ARG A 89 16.99 -15.87 5.83
C ARG A 89 16.61 -16.72 7.03
N SER A 90 15.78 -16.20 7.95
CA SER A 90 15.28 -16.98 9.10
C SER A 90 14.16 -17.96 8.72
N GLY A 91 13.79 -18.06 7.44
CA GLY A 91 12.76 -18.95 6.93
C GLY A 91 11.33 -18.40 6.96
N LYS A 92 11.15 -17.11 7.31
CA LYS A 92 9.82 -16.48 7.36
C LYS A 92 9.49 -15.83 6.04
N ASN A 93 8.32 -16.16 5.48
CA ASN A 93 7.76 -15.43 4.36
C ASN A 93 7.47 -13.99 4.75
N VAL A 94 7.66 -13.04 3.84
CA VAL A 94 7.42 -11.62 4.13
C VAL A 94 6.39 -11.06 3.16
N VAL A 95 5.34 -10.46 3.71
CA VAL A 95 4.33 -9.68 2.98
C VAL A 95 4.45 -8.23 3.41
N THR A 96 4.54 -7.30 2.44
CA THR A 96 4.81 -5.91 2.77
C THR A 96 4.12 -4.91 1.83
N PRO A 97 3.57 -3.80 2.37
CA PRO A 97 3.07 -2.70 1.54
C PRO A 97 4.16 -1.66 1.20
N VAL A 98 5.39 -1.85 1.66
CA VAL A 98 6.46 -0.84 1.53
C VAL A 98 7.57 -1.27 0.56
N GLY A 99 7.22 -1.68 -0.65
CA GLY A 99 8.19 -1.98 -1.72
C GLY A 99 8.08 -3.38 -2.28
N TRP A 100 9.01 -3.71 -3.18
CA TRP A 100 9.15 -5.01 -3.87
C TRP A 100 7.88 -5.51 -4.58
N VAL A 101 7.05 -4.60 -5.07
CA VAL A 101 5.84 -4.96 -5.83
C VAL A 101 6.20 -5.64 -7.16
N TYR A 102 7.14 -5.03 -7.89
CA TYR A 102 7.73 -5.55 -9.14
C TYR A 102 9.17 -5.06 -9.30
N PRO A 103 10.09 -5.51 -8.44
CA PRO A 103 11.45 -5.01 -8.46
C PRO A 103 12.21 -5.51 -9.71
N SER A 104 13.02 -4.63 -10.30
CA SER A 104 13.97 -5.04 -11.33
C SER A 104 14.92 -6.12 -10.80
N GLU A 105 15.55 -6.88 -11.70
CA GLU A 105 16.55 -7.90 -11.32
C GLU A 105 17.60 -7.36 -10.35
N LYS A 106 18.14 -6.16 -10.63
CA LYS A 106 19.15 -5.52 -9.77
C LYS A 106 18.61 -5.17 -8.38
N GLN A 107 17.39 -4.62 -8.32
CA GLN A 107 16.76 -4.24 -7.05
C GLN A 107 16.31 -5.45 -6.24
N GLY A 108 15.83 -6.49 -6.92
CA GLY A 108 15.34 -7.72 -6.29
C GLY A 108 16.44 -8.71 -5.89
N ALA A 109 17.61 -8.67 -6.51
CA ALA A 109 18.65 -9.68 -6.30
C ALA A 109 19.02 -9.95 -4.83
N PRO A 110 19.27 -8.95 -3.96
CA PRO A 110 19.61 -9.21 -2.55
C PRO A 110 18.47 -9.91 -1.79
N MET A 111 17.22 -9.53 -2.08
CA MET A 111 16.05 -10.14 -1.43
C MET A 111 15.77 -11.55 -1.96
N ARG A 112 15.97 -11.77 -3.25
CA ARG A 112 15.86 -13.12 -3.85
C ARG A 112 16.89 -14.07 -3.27
N GLU A 113 18.14 -13.61 -3.12
CA GLU A 113 19.20 -14.41 -2.48
C GLU A 113 18.82 -14.77 -1.03
N ALA A 114 18.36 -13.79 -0.24
CA ALA A 114 17.94 -14.01 1.15
C ALA A 114 16.75 -14.98 1.24
N ALA A 115 15.75 -14.82 0.35
CA ALA A 115 14.57 -15.67 0.28
C ALA A 115 14.94 -17.12 -0.08
N LEU A 116 15.79 -17.32 -1.07
CA LEU A 116 16.27 -18.65 -1.46
C LEU A 116 17.08 -19.31 -0.34
N ALA A 117 17.92 -18.56 0.36
CA ALA A 117 18.73 -19.08 1.48
C ALA A 117 17.86 -19.56 2.65
N GLY A 118 16.76 -18.87 2.95
CA GLY A 118 15.82 -19.25 4.01
C GLY A 118 14.69 -20.18 3.55
N GLY A 119 14.55 -20.45 2.26
CA GLY A 119 13.39 -21.18 1.73
C GLY A 119 12.08 -20.41 1.83
N ALA A 120 12.12 -19.07 1.82
CA ALA A 120 11.03 -18.17 2.05
C ALA A 120 10.64 -17.36 0.81
N THR A 121 9.50 -16.69 0.86
CA THR A 121 8.96 -15.85 -0.22
C THR A 121 8.74 -14.43 0.25
N LEU A 122 9.15 -13.44 -0.56
CA LEU A 122 8.82 -12.03 -0.40
C LEU A 122 7.71 -11.64 -1.37
N HIS A 123 6.68 -10.94 -0.90
CA HIS A 123 5.61 -10.36 -1.71
C HIS A 123 5.37 -8.90 -1.34
N GLY A 124 5.57 -8.01 -2.29
CA GLY A 124 5.15 -6.62 -2.21
C GLY A 124 3.70 -6.48 -2.64
N THR A 125 2.86 -5.83 -1.82
CA THR A 125 1.42 -5.67 -2.07
C THR A 125 0.89 -4.42 -1.39
N GLY A 126 -0.40 -4.20 -1.44
CA GLY A 126 -1.10 -3.08 -0.82
C GLY A 126 -2.33 -2.70 -1.64
N ILE A 127 -2.90 -1.53 -1.37
CA ILE A 127 -4.00 -1.04 -2.19
C ILE A 127 -3.48 -0.25 -3.40
N ALA A 128 -2.54 0.69 -3.18
CA ALA A 128 -1.88 1.48 -4.23
C ALA A 128 -0.49 1.96 -3.72
N PRO A 129 0.64 1.45 -4.27
CA PRO A 129 0.75 0.37 -5.26
C PRO A 129 0.25 -0.96 -4.73
N GLY A 130 -0.26 -1.82 -5.64
CA GLY A 130 -0.83 -3.11 -5.28
C GLY A 130 -2.11 -3.41 -6.05
N GLY A 131 -3.24 -3.52 -5.35
CA GLY A 131 -4.53 -3.86 -5.94
C GLY A 131 -4.95 -2.93 -7.07
N ILE A 132 -4.99 -1.64 -6.80
CA ILE A 132 -5.55 -0.63 -7.71
C ILE A 132 -4.63 -0.33 -8.89
N SER A 133 -3.34 -0.18 -8.63
CA SER A 133 -2.40 0.34 -9.65
C SER A 133 -1.98 -0.70 -10.67
N GLU A 134 -1.96 -2.00 -10.33
CA GLU A 134 -1.52 -3.04 -11.25
C GLU A 134 -2.41 -4.28 -11.27
N LYS A 135 -2.74 -4.88 -10.09
CA LYS A 135 -3.47 -6.15 -10.05
C LYS A 135 -4.84 -6.09 -10.71
N PHE A 136 -5.66 -5.09 -10.37
CA PHE A 136 -7.02 -4.99 -10.91
C PHE A 136 -7.05 -4.53 -12.37
N PRO A 137 -6.23 -3.55 -12.83
CA PRO A 137 -6.09 -3.28 -14.25
C PRO A 137 -5.73 -4.53 -15.06
N LEU A 138 -4.76 -5.32 -14.62
CA LEU A 138 -4.38 -6.58 -15.27
C LEU A 138 -5.54 -7.59 -15.25
N LEU A 139 -6.19 -7.77 -14.09
CA LEU A 139 -7.31 -8.71 -13.96
C LEU A 139 -8.50 -8.34 -14.85
N PHE A 140 -8.89 -7.07 -14.90
CA PHE A 140 -10.05 -6.64 -15.68
C PHE A 140 -9.75 -6.56 -17.17
N SER A 141 -8.49 -6.36 -17.57
CA SER A 141 -8.10 -6.25 -18.97
C SER A 141 -8.42 -7.49 -19.81
N VAL A 142 -8.65 -8.65 -19.18
CA VAL A 142 -9.06 -9.88 -19.89
C VAL A 142 -10.37 -9.73 -20.66
N MET A 143 -11.16 -8.68 -20.38
CA MET A 143 -12.37 -8.36 -21.11
C MET A 143 -12.12 -7.58 -22.41
N SER A 144 -10.88 -7.19 -22.70
CA SER A 144 -10.51 -6.39 -23.87
C SER A 144 -9.40 -7.07 -24.68
N THR A 145 -9.30 -6.70 -25.95
CA THR A 145 -8.21 -7.10 -26.84
C THR A 145 -7.59 -5.87 -27.49
N GLY A 146 -6.33 -5.96 -27.92
CA GLY A 146 -5.65 -4.83 -28.57
C GLY A 146 -5.56 -3.60 -27.67
N VAL A 147 -5.16 -3.81 -26.41
CA VAL A 147 -5.06 -2.74 -25.42
C VAL A 147 -4.05 -1.68 -25.86
N THR A 148 -4.48 -0.41 -25.87
CA THR A 148 -3.68 0.74 -26.26
C THR A 148 -3.35 1.67 -25.10
N PHE A 149 -4.16 1.64 -24.03
CA PHE A 149 -3.97 2.47 -22.86
C PHE A 149 -4.58 1.85 -21.62
N VAL A 150 -3.92 2.03 -20.49
CA VAL A 150 -4.42 1.63 -19.17
C VAL A 150 -4.22 2.77 -18.19
N ARG A 151 -5.26 3.12 -17.43
CA ARG A 151 -5.21 4.09 -16.34
C ARG A 151 -5.67 3.46 -15.04
N ALA A 152 -4.94 3.74 -13.98
CA ALA A 152 -5.40 3.55 -12.60
C ALA A 152 -5.31 4.89 -11.87
N GLU A 153 -6.34 5.26 -11.13
CA GLU A 153 -6.43 6.56 -10.47
C GLU A 153 -7.07 6.44 -9.09
N GLU A 154 -6.44 7.06 -8.12
CA GLU A 154 -6.89 7.17 -6.74
C GLU A 154 -7.38 8.58 -6.44
N PHE A 155 -8.51 8.69 -5.75
CA PHE A 155 -9.05 9.93 -5.19
C PHE A 155 -9.27 9.72 -3.70
N SER A 156 -8.45 10.34 -2.85
CA SER A 156 -8.49 10.14 -1.40
C SER A 156 -8.60 11.46 -0.66
N ASP A 157 -9.69 11.63 0.05
CA ASP A 157 -9.88 12.71 1.03
C ASP A 157 -9.20 12.32 2.34
N LEU A 158 -8.12 13.00 2.67
CA LEU A 158 -7.28 12.68 3.82
C LEU A 158 -7.71 13.38 5.12
N ARG A 159 -8.89 14.00 5.17
CA ARG A 159 -9.41 14.63 6.40
C ARG A 159 -9.69 13.62 7.51
N THR A 160 -9.78 12.34 7.20
CA THR A 160 -9.90 11.24 8.18
C THR A 160 -8.59 10.53 8.51
N TYR A 161 -7.46 11.00 7.97
CA TYR A 161 -6.16 10.36 8.17
C TYR A 161 -5.53 10.78 9.50
N GLU A 162 -5.53 9.90 10.51
CA GLU A 162 -5.17 10.19 11.90
C GLU A 162 -3.66 10.23 12.21
N ALA A 163 -2.84 10.72 11.27
CA ALA A 163 -1.41 10.88 11.48
C ALA A 163 -0.93 12.28 11.08
N PRO A 164 -1.23 13.33 11.87
CA PRO A 164 -0.93 14.72 11.52
C PRO A 164 0.54 14.98 11.22
N ASP A 165 1.47 14.36 11.95
CA ASP A 165 2.90 14.52 11.70
C ASP A 165 3.32 13.93 10.34
N VAL A 166 2.72 12.82 9.92
CA VAL A 166 2.94 12.22 8.59
C VAL A 166 2.36 13.14 7.51
N LEU A 167 1.13 13.60 7.68
CA LEU A 167 0.50 14.54 6.75
C LEU A 167 1.34 15.79 6.54
N ARG A 168 1.89 16.38 7.61
CA ARG A 168 2.69 17.60 7.54
C ARG A 168 4.10 17.33 7.04
N HIS A 169 4.85 16.48 7.74
CA HIS A 169 6.30 16.39 7.56
C HIS A 169 6.73 15.42 6.46
N VAL A 170 5.90 14.44 6.14
CA VAL A 170 6.16 13.45 5.07
C VAL A 170 5.37 13.82 3.82
N MET A 171 4.06 14.02 3.95
CA MET A 171 3.18 14.28 2.82
C MET A 171 3.12 15.75 2.41
N GLY A 172 3.56 16.70 3.27
CA GLY A 172 3.71 18.11 2.95
C GLY A 172 2.43 18.94 2.94
N PHE A 173 1.34 18.45 3.52
CA PHE A 173 0.11 19.24 3.72
C PHE A 173 0.32 20.34 4.74
N GLY A 174 -0.31 21.51 4.53
CA GLY A 174 -0.16 22.69 5.39
C GLY A 174 1.20 23.38 5.25
N GLU A 175 2.08 22.91 4.35
CA GLU A 175 3.37 23.53 4.02
C GLU A 175 3.26 24.47 2.82
N THR A 176 4.33 25.23 2.54
CA THR A 176 4.41 26.01 1.31
C THR A 176 4.58 25.09 0.08
N PRO A 177 4.14 25.51 -1.13
CA PRO A 177 4.32 24.71 -2.35
C PRO A 177 5.75 24.25 -2.59
N ASP A 178 6.74 25.14 -2.46
CA ASP A 178 8.15 24.81 -2.67
C ASP A 178 8.64 23.72 -1.71
N LYS A 179 8.24 23.80 -0.43
CA LYS A 179 8.62 22.81 0.57
C LYS A 179 7.97 21.46 0.30
N ALA A 180 6.70 21.44 -0.10
CA ALA A 180 5.98 20.22 -0.44
C ALA A 180 6.56 19.55 -1.69
N LEU A 181 6.87 20.33 -2.73
CA LEU A 181 7.43 19.82 -4.00
C LEU A 181 8.88 19.31 -3.87
N THR A 182 9.65 19.86 -2.95
CA THR A 182 11.05 19.41 -2.70
C THR A 182 11.16 18.37 -1.60
N GLY A 183 10.06 18.04 -0.93
CA GLY A 183 9.97 17.05 0.14
C GLY A 183 10.19 15.61 -0.33
N PRO A 184 10.25 14.65 0.60
CA PRO A 184 10.62 13.26 0.31
C PRO A 184 9.51 12.46 -0.40
N MET A 185 8.26 12.95 -0.39
CA MET A 185 7.08 12.15 -0.75
C MET A 185 7.14 11.57 -2.16
N GLN A 186 7.52 12.38 -3.16
CA GLN A 186 7.65 11.89 -4.54
C GLN A 186 8.60 10.67 -4.61
N LYS A 187 9.77 10.74 -4.00
CA LYS A 187 10.76 9.65 -4.01
C LYS A 187 10.26 8.39 -3.30
N LEU A 188 9.51 8.57 -2.21
CA LEU A 188 8.92 7.46 -1.48
C LEU A 188 7.91 6.73 -2.36
N LEU A 189 7.02 7.47 -3.02
CA LEU A 189 6.02 6.92 -3.92
C LEU A 189 6.64 6.32 -5.19
N ASP A 190 7.65 6.96 -5.77
CA ASP A 190 8.35 6.47 -6.98
C ASP A 190 8.85 5.04 -6.80
N SER A 191 9.30 4.67 -5.62
CA SER A 191 9.85 3.34 -5.33
C SER A 191 8.85 2.21 -5.56
N GLY A 192 7.56 2.46 -5.41
CA GLY A 192 6.48 1.49 -5.62
C GLY A 192 5.75 1.68 -6.95
N PHE A 193 5.35 2.93 -7.25
CA PHE A 193 4.52 3.20 -8.44
C PHE A 193 5.24 3.02 -9.78
N ILE A 194 6.55 3.29 -9.83
CA ILE A 194 7.35 2.96 -11.02
C ILE A 194 7.35 1.44 -11.26
N GLN A 195 7.40 0.64 -10.19
CA GLN A 195 7.32 -0.82 -10.31
C GLN A 195 5.93 -1.27 -10.79
N ALA A 196 4.86 -0.66 -10.28
CA ALA A 196 3.49 -0.95 -10.72
C ALA A 196 3.27 -0.63 -12.20
N VAL A 197 3.72 0.54 -12.66
CA VAL A 197 3.70 0.93 -14.07
C VAL A 197 4.52 -0.05 -14.93
N ARG A 198 5.71 -0.44 -14.47
CA ARG A 198 6.57 -1.41 -15.18
C ARG A 198 5.89 -2.77 -15.31
N MET A 199 5.25 -3.28 -14.25
CA MET A 199 4.51 -4.53 -14.30
C MET A 199 3.41 -4.50 -15.37
N CYS A 200 2.64 -3.41 -15.43
CA CYS A 200 1.61 -3.25 -16.46
C CYS A 200 2.23 -3.20 -17.87
N VAL A 201 3.32 -2.44 -18.06
CA VAL A 201 4.02 -2.36 -19.36
C VAL A 201 4.47 -3.72 -19.83
N ASP A 202 5.13 -4.47 -18.97
CA ASP A 202 5.72 -5.77 -19.32
C ASP A 202 4.62 -6.81 -19.60
N GLU A 203 3.57 -6.85 -18.79
CA GLU A 203 2.49 -7.83 -18.93
C GLU A 203 1.55 -7.54 -20.10
N PHE A 204 1.24 -6.27 -20.39
CA PHE A 204 0.49 -5.91 -21.60
C PHE A 204 1.31 -6.07 -22.88
N GLY A 205 2.63 -6.20 -22.76
CA GLY A 205 3.53 -6.33 -23.90
C GLY A 205 3.69 -5.02 -24.68
N PHE A 206 3.54 -3.85 -24.02
CA PHE A 206 3.93 -2.58 -24.62
C PHE A 206 5.43 -2.59 -24.90
N ASN A 207 5.85 -1.76 -25.90
CA ASN A 207 7.24 -1.77 -26.36
C ASN A 207 8.24 -1.76 -25.19
N ALA A 208 9.24 -2.64 -25.26
CA ALA A 208 10.04 -3.14 -24.14
C ALA A 208 10.82 -2.08 -23.31
N ASP A 209 10.96 -0.87 -23.78
CA ASP A 209 11.66 0.18 -23.04
C ASP A 209 10.94 1.55 -23.12
N PRO A 210 9.71 1.63 -22.58
CA PRO A 210 9.01 2.90 -22.53
C PRO A 210 9.72 3.85 -21.56
N LYS A 211 9.69 5.13 -21.88
CA LYS A 211 10.12 6.17 -20.95
C LYS A 211 9.09 6.25 -19.82
N ILE A 212 9.50 5.99 -18.58
CA ILE A 212 8.66 6.24 -17.41
C ILE A 212 8.93 7.66 -16.91
N VAL A 213 7.88 8.46 -16.82
CA VAL A 213 7.90 9.85 -16.36
C VAL A 213 7.12 9.93 -15.05
N ALA A 214 7.74 10.49 -14.02
CA ALA A 214 7.08 10.80 -12.75
C ALA A 214 7.00 12.33 -12.59
N ARG A 215 5.84 12.84 -12.15
CA ARG A 215 5.63 14.25 -11.88
C ARG A 215 4.64 14.45 -10.73
N GLN A 216 4.70 15.61 -10.12
CA GLN A 216 3.78 15.99 -9.05
C GLN A 216 3.29 17.43 -9.24
N GLU A 217 2.10 17.69 -8.70
CA GLU A 217 1.45 18.98 -8.69
C GLU A 217 0.87 19.24 -7.30
N VAL A 218 0.70 20.49 -6.93
CA VAL A 218 0.06 20.88 -5.67
C VAL A 218 -1.00 21.93 -5.94
N ALA A 219 -2.05 21.91 -5.12
CA ALA A 219 -3.00 23.00 -5.01
C ALA A 219 -2.99 23.55 -3.58
N VAL A 220 -3.11 24.87 -3.46
CA VAL A 220 -3.11 25.58 -2.17
C VAL A 220 -4.53 25.93 -1.76
N ALA A 221 -4.74 26.09 -0.45
CA ALA A 221 -6.00 26.59 0.06
C ALA A 221 -6.20 28.08 -0.33
N THR A 222 -7.41 28.44 -0.71
CA THR A 222 -7.85 29.85 -0.96
C THR A 222 -8.61 30.44 0.23
N ALA A 223 -9.15 29.57 1.10
CA ALA A 223 -9.75 29.90 2.39
C ALA A 223 -9.28 28.87 3.43
N PRO A 224 -9.43 29.11 4.73
CA PRO A 224 -9.08 28.12 5.75
C PRO A 224 -9.84 26.81 5.54
N ILE A 225 -9.13 25.67 5.57
CA ILE A 225 -9.68 24.33 5.43
C ILE A 225 -9.40 23.55 6.71
N ASP A 226 -10.44 23.02 7.34
CA ASP A 226 -10.31 22.16 8.52
C ASP A 226 -9.65 20.82 8.14
N SER A 227 -8.68 20.41 8.94
CA SER A 227 -7.94 19.17 8.71
C SER A 227 -7.41 18.59 10.03
N PRO A 228 -6.94 17.33 10.04
CA PRO A 228 -6.28 16.72 11.20
C PRO A 228 -5.02 17.47 11.67
N LEU A 229 -4.46 18.32 10.80
CA LEU A 229 -3.30 19.18 11.12
C LEU A 229 -3.71 20.45 11.90
N GLY A 230 -5.00 20.68 12.11
CA GLY A 230 -5.59 21.98 12.34
C GLY A 230 -5.87 22.73 11.02
N PRO A 231 -6.35 23.97 11.06
CA PRO A 231 -6.74 24.72 9.87
C PRO A 231 -5.54 24.94 8.92
N ILE A 232 -5.65 24.47 7.67
CA ILE A 232 -4.73 24.81 6.59
C ILE A 232 -5.08 26.23 6.13
N GLN A 233 -4.10 27.12 6.15
CA GLN A 233 -4.32 28.54 5.84
C GLN A 233 -4.19 28.81 4.32
N PRO A 234 -4.79 29.89 3.80
CA PRO A 234 -4.61 30.32 2.42
C PRO A 234 -3.13 30.37 2.02
N GLY A 235 -2.81 29.81 0.85
CA GLY A 235 -1.44 29.70 0.32
C GLY A 235 -0.67 28.46 0.79
N GLN A 236 -1.21 27.69 1.73
CA GLN A 236 -0.63 26.41 2.13
C GLN A 236 -1.20 25.25 1.30
N VAL A 237 -0.40 24.20 1.10
CA VAL A 237 -0.78 23.01 0.31
C VAL A 237 -1.96 22.29 0.98
N ALA A 238 -3.04 22.13 0.22
CA ALA A 238 -4.26 21.43 0.63
C ALA A 238 -4.60 20.27 -0.29
N ALA A 239 -4.01 20.18 -1.49
CA ALA A 239 -4.14 19.01 -2.35
C ALA A 239 -2.81 18.72 -3.08
N ARG A 240 -2.59 17.43 -3.38
CA ARG A 240 -1.43 16.92 -4.12
C ARG A 240 -1.87 15.93 -5.17
N LYS A 241 -1.23 16.01 -6.33
CA LYS A 241 -1.44 15.06 -7.43
C LYS A 241 -0.10 14.51 -7.87
N PHE A 242 -0.02 13.19 -8.01
CA PHE A 242 1.17 12.48 -8.45
C PHE A 242 0.82 11.66 -9.68
N HIS A 243 1.74 11.61 -10.65
CA HIS A 243 1.57 10.86 -11.89
C HIS A 243 2.80 10.03 -12.19
N TRP A 244 2.56 8.80 -12.64
CA TRP A 244 3.57 7.92 -13.21
C TRP A 244 3.04 7.43 -14.56
N GLU A 245 3.77 7.74 -15.63
CA GLU A 245 3.33 7.47 -17.00
C GLU A 245 4.40 6.69 -17.74
N ALA A 246 4.01 5.61 -18.40
CA ALA A 246 4.83 4.96 -19.41
C ALA A 246 4.47 5.51 -20.79
N VAL A 247 5.48 5.94 -21.55
CA VAL A 247 5.33 6.60 -22.86
C VAL A 247 6.06 5.79 -23.91
N VAL A 248 5.34 5.37 -24.95
CA VAL A 248 5.88 4.68 -26.13
C VAL A 248 5.76 5.62 -27.33
N GLY A 249 6.90 6.04 -27.89
CA GLY A 249 6.89 7.14 -28.86
C GLY A 249 6.39 8.44 -28.19
N ASP A 250 5.28 8.97 -28.68
CA ASP A 250 4.62 10.16 -28.12
C ASP A 250 3.31 9.83 -27.39
N GLU A 251 2.99 8.54 -27.23
CA GLU A 251 1.73 8.08 -26.64
C GLU A 251 1.94 7.58 -25.21
N VAL A 252 1.11 8.05 -24.27
CA VAL A 252 1.02 7.48 -22.93
C VAL A 252 0.24 6.16 -23.03
N VAL A 253 0.85 5.07 -22.63
CA VAL A 253 0.24 3.72 -22.70
C VAL A 253 -0.19 3.19 -21.33
N VAL A 254 0.48 3.61 -20.25
CA VAL A 254 0.06 3.32 -18.86
C VAL A 254 0.14 4.61 -18.06
N ARG A 255 -0.88 4.88 -17.26
CA ARG A 255 -0.91 6.01 -16.33
C ARG A 255 -1.41 5.56 -14.97
N VAL A 256 -0.65 5.87 -13.93
CA VAL A 256 -1.12 5.80 -12.54
C VAL A 256 -1.16 7.22 -11.98
N THR A 257 -2.28 7.59 -11.39
CA THR A 257 -2.48 8.90 -10.75
C THR A 257 -2.95 8.72 -9.32
N VAL A 258 -2.40 9.50 -8.41
CA VAL A 258 -2.83 9.59 -7.02
C VAL A 258 -3.23 11.03 -6.74
N ASN A 259 -4.48 11.25 -6.35
CA ASN A 259 -5.02 12.53 -5.92
C ASN A 259 -5.30 12.46 -4.43
N TRP A 260 -4.53 13.21 -3.66
CA TRP A 260 -4.73 13.40 -2.22
C TRP A 260 -5.17 14.82 -1.93
N PHE A 261 -6.23 15.00 -1.17
CA PHE A 261 -6.78 16.32 -0.90
C PHE A 261 -7.37 16.43 0.52
N MET A 262 -7.51 17.64 1.01
CA MET A 262 -8.17 18.01 2.26
C MET A 262 -9.49 18.70 1.95
N GLY A 263 -10.44 17.96 1.37
CA GLY A 263 -11.65 18.51 0.78
C GLY A 263 -11.43 19.02 -0.64
N GLU A 264 -12.52 19.15 -1.38
CA GLU A 264 -12.50 19.49 -2.82
C GLU A 264 -12.67 20.99 -3.08
N GLU A 265 -13.14 21.72 -2.08
CA GLU A 265 -13.43 23.14 -2.17
C GLU A 265 -12.23 24.02 -1.78
N ASN A 266 -12.25 25.27 -2.23
CA ASN A 266 -11.25 26.28 -1.86
C ASN A 266 -9.81 25.93 -2.24
N LEU A 267 -9.62 25.36 -3.42
CA LEU A 267 -8.30 25.01 -3.97
C LEU A 267 -7.90 25.96 -5.12
N ASP A 268 -6.59 26.29 -5.21
CA ASP A 268 -5.96 26.98 -6.33
C ASP A 268 -4.67 26.23 -6.75
N PRO A 269 -4.58 25.70 -8.00
CA PRO A 269 -5.67 25.67 -8.98
C PRO A 269 -6.84 24.82 -8.50
N ALA A 270 -8.04 25.19 -8.90
CA ALA A 270 -9.24 24.40 -8.68
C ALA A 270 -9.15 23.13 -9.51
N TRP A 271 -9.02 21.99 -8.85
CA TRP A 271 -9.06 20.69 -9.49
C TRP A 271 -10.47 20.11 -9.46
N ASP A 272 -10.88 19.55 -10.58
CA ASP A 272 -12.13 18.77 -10.65
C ASP A 272 -11.80 17.30 -10.31
N PHE A 273 -12.27 16.84 -9.16
CA PHE A 273 -12.15 15.44 -8.73
C PHE A 273 -13.35 14.59 -9.19
N GLY A 274 -14.30 15.18 -9.91
CA GLY A 274 -15.54 14.54 -10.34
C GLY A 274 -16.59 14.48 -9.22
N PRO A 275 -17.81 14.00 -9.54
CA PRO A 275 -18.97 14.16 -8.65
C PRO A 275 -19.01 13.21 -7.45
N GLU A 276 -18.05 12.31 -7.28
CA GLU A 276 -18.19 11.15 -6.40
C GLU A 276 -17.19 11.07 -5.25
N GLY A 277 -16.34 12.09 -5.09
CA GLY A 277 -15.39 12.15 -3.97
C GLY A 277 -14.42 10.98 -3.93
N GLN A 278 -14.19 10.42 -2.75
CA GLN A 278 -13.24 9.32 -2.52
C GLN A 278 -13.62 8.05 -3.29
N ARG A 279 -12.73 7.60 -4.16
CA ARG A 279 -12.92 6.43 -5.02
C ARG A 279 -11.61 5.99 -5.67
N TYR A 280 -11.66 4.84 -6.33
CA TYR A 280 -10.63 4.37 -7.24
C TYR A 280 -11.23 4.12 -8.62
N GLU A 281 -10.52 4.51 -9.67
CA GLU A 281 -10.93 4.31 -11.06
C GLU A 281 -9.85 3.57 -11.84
N MET A 282 -10.29 2.71 -12.76
CA MET A 282 -9.45 2.04 -13.74
C MET A 282 -10.09 2.16 -15.10
N GLU A 283 -9.29 2.47 -16.12
CA GLU A 283 -9.73 2.56 -17.50
C GLU A 283 -8.83 1.68 -18.37
N VAL A 284 -9.43 0.92 -19.25
CA VAL A 284 -8.73 0.15 -20.29
C VAL A 284 -9.28 0.58 -21.64
N LYS A 285 -8.41 1.06 -22.53
CA LYS A 285 -8.72 1.32 -23.94
C LYS A 285 -8.24 0.17 -24.79
N GLY A 286 -9.14 -0.40 -25.55
CA GLY A 286 -8.92 -1.53 -26.44
C GLY A 286 -10.20 -1.90 -27.19
N ASN A 287 -10.50 -3.17 -27.32
CA ASN A 287 -11.76 -3.61 -27.93
C ASN A 287 -12.42 -4.68 -27.05
N PRO A 288 -13.48 -4.30 -26.29
CA PRO A 288 -14.03 -2.96 -26.07
C PRO A 288 -13.22 -2.09 -25.10
N ASP A 289 -13.46 -0.77 -25.11
CA ASP A 289 -13.07 0.15 -24.04
C ASP A 289 -13.99 -0.03 -22.83
N PHE A 290 -13.44 0.13 -21.62
CA PHE A 290 -14.28 0.13 -20.42
C PHE A 290 -13.62 0.88 -19.26
N THR A 291 -14.44 1.25 -18.28
CA THR A 291 -14.00 1.85 -17.00
C THR A 291 -14.59 1.05 -15.84
N VAL A 292 -13.80 0.86 -14.78
CA VAL A 292 -14.24 0.29 -13.50
C VAL A 292 -14.07 1.36 -12.43
N SER A 293 -15.12 1.60 -11.63
CA SER A 293 -15.08 2.52 -10.50
C SER A 293 -15.39 1.76 -9.21
N ILE A 294 -14.52 1.87 -8.22
CA ILE A 294 -14.71 1.33 -6.87
C ILE A 294 -15.13 2.49 -5.98
N LYS A 295 -16.39 2.49 -5.56
CA LYS A 295 -17.03 3.54 -4.76
C LYS A 295 -17.45 3.01 -3.40
N GLY A 296 -17.78 3.94 -2.48
CA GLY A 296 -18.26 3.56 -1.15
C GLY A 296 -17.22 2.79 -0.36
N PHE A 297 -15.95 3.01 -0.67
CA PHE A 297 -14.83 2.44 0.03
C PHE A 297 -14.73 3.12 1.41
N GLN A 298 -15.58 2.66 2.31
CA GLN A 298 -15.72 3.19 3.66
C GLN A 298 -15.47 2.07 4.65
N GLY A 299 -14.77 2.37 5.74
CA GLY A 299 -14.60 1.42 6.84
C GLY A 299 -15.93 1.07 7.49
N LEU A 300 -16.05 -0.14 8.01
CA LEU A 300 -17.20 -0.59 8.81
C LEU A 300 -17.33 0.14 10.15
N VAL A 301 -16.36 0.93 10.50
CA VAL A 301 -16.25 1.63 11.78
C VAL A 301 -16.72 3.05 11.55
N GLY A 302 -17.66 3.53 12.36
CA GLY A 302 -18.23 4.86 12.26
C GLY A 302 -17.20 6.00 12.17
N GLU A 303 -17.59 7.21 12.43
CA GLU A 303 -16.79 8.44 12.25
C GLU A 303 -15.36 8.39 12.83
N ASP A 304 -15.09 7.48 13.78
CA ASP A 304 -13.79 7.27 14.47
C ASP A 304 -12.97 6.08 13.91
N GLY A 305 -13.31 5.53 12.75
CA GLY A 305 -12.58 4.38 12.17
C GLY A 305 -11.31 4.79 11.41
N PRO A 306 -10.32 3.86 11.25
CA PRO A 306 -9.12 4.14 10.48
C PRO A 306 -9.48 4.42 9.00
N GLU A 307 -8.66 5.24 8.36
CA GLU A 307 -8.81 5.61 6.94
C GLU A 307 -8.93 4.35 6.07
N PRO A 308 -9.94 4.28 5.15
CA PRO A 308 -10.25 3.07 4.38
C PRO A 308 -9.10 2.53 3.52
N GLY A 309 -8.23 3.38 2.99
CA GLY A 309 -7.03 2.98 2.24
C GLY A 309 -6.02 2.23 3.12
N VAL A 310 -5.90 2.61 4.40
CA VAL A 310 -5.08 1.92 5.40
C VAL A 310 -5.63 0.51 5.64
N VAL A 311 -6.95 0.40 5.82
CA VAL A 311 -7.63 -0.90 6.02
C VAL A 311 -7.51 -1.77 4.76
N GLY A 312 -7.72 -1.20 3.59
CA GLY A 312 -7.58 -1.92 2.32
C GLY A 312 -6.15 -2.42 2.08
N THR A 313 -5.15 -1.61 2.41
CA THR A 313 -3.73 -2.01 2.35
C THR A 313 -3.45 -3.19 3.29
N ALA A 314 -3.90 -3.10 4.53
CA ALA A 314 -3.76 -4.20 5.50
C ALA A 314 -4.47 -5.47 5.04
N ALA A 315 -5.68 -5.35 4.50
CA ALA A 315 -6.45 -6.48 3.97
C ALA A 315 -5.73 -7.19 2.81
N HIS A 316 -5.10 -6.44 1.88
CA HIS A 316 -4.27 -7.04 0.84
C HIS A 316 -3.11 -7.85 1.42
N CYS A 317 -2.41 -7.31 2.43
CA CYS A 317 -1.34 -8.03 3.11
C CYS A 317 -1.86 -9.32 3.77
N VAL A 318 -2.90 -9.22 4.59
CA VAL A 318 -3.46 -10.36 5.34
C VAL A 318 -3.95 -11.47 4.41
N ASN A 319 -4.77 -11.11 3.39
CA ASN A 319 -5.36 -12.09 2.50
C ASN A 319 -4.35 -12.77 1.56
N SER A 320 -3.17 -12.16 1.33
CA SER A 320 -2.12 -12.76 0.51
C SER A 320 -1.26 -13.78 1.26
N VAL A 321 -1.21 -13.74 2.60
CA VAL A 321 -0.35 -14.62 3.42
C VAL A 321 -0.45 -16.09 3.03
N PRO A 322 -1.64 -16.70 2.91
CA PRO A 322 -1.73 -18.13 2.56
C PRO A 322 -1.12 -18.46 1.18
N ALA A 323 -1.36 -17.59 0.19
CA ALA A 323 -0.82 -17.78 -1.16
C ALA A 323 0.70 -17.61 -1.19
N VAL A 324 1.22 -16.64 -0.43
CA VAL A 324 2.67 -16.38 -0.32
C VAL A 324 3.39 -17.52 0.39
N CYS A 325 2.82 -18.06 1.47
CA CYS A 325 3.39 -19.21 2.16
C CYS A 325 3.40 -20.48 1.30
N ALA A 326 2.48 -20.59 0.34
CA ALA A 326 2.43 -21.72 -0.60
C ALA A 326 3.28 -21.51 -1.87
N ALA A 327 3.81 -20.31 -2.09
CA ALA A 327 4.60 -19.98 -3.27
C ALA A 327 6.01 -20.58 -3.20
N LYS A 328 6.69 -20.60 -4.35
CA LYS A 328 8.10 -21.00 -4.41
C LYS A 328 8.99 -19.92 -3.77
N PRO A 329 10.05 -20.32 -3.06
CA PRO A 329 11.01 -19.36 -2.51
C PRO A 329 11.53 -18.36 -3.54
N GLY A 330 11.61 -17.10 -3.13
CA GLY A 330 12.03 -15.99 -3.99
C GLY A 330 11.20 -14.74 -3.80
N ILE A 331 11.07 -13.93 -4.85
CA ILE A 331 10.14 -12.80 -4.89
C ILE A 331 8.94 -13.22 -5.72
N ALA A 332 7.75 -13.19 -5.13
CA ALA A 332 6.50 -13.45 -5.82
C ALA A 332 5.74 -12.15 -6.04
N THR A 333 5.34 -11.89 -7.27
CA THR A 333 4.48 -10.76 -7.67
C THR A 333 3.04 -11.24 -7.83
N TYR A 334 2.12 -10.35 -8.19
CA TYR A 334 0.76 -10.76 -8.54
C TYR A 334 0.68 -11.69 -9.76
N LEU A 335 1.71 -11.67 -10.61
CA LEU A 335 1.79 -12.57 -11.78
C LEU A 335 2.14 -14.00 -11.39
N ASP A 336 2.77 -14.20 -10.24
CA ASP A 336 3.24 -15.51 -9.76
C ASP A 336 2.24 -16.16 -8.81
N LEU A 337 1.39 -15.38 -8.16
CA LEU A 337 0.44 -15.88 -7.16
C LEU A 337 -0.89 -16.27 -7.80
N PRO A 338 -1.54 -17.33 -7.28
CA PRO A 338 -2.89 -17.68 -7.71
C PRO A 338 -3.88 -16.58 -7.30
N LEU A 339 -5.07 -16.59 -7.87
CA LEU A 339 -6.16 -15.76 -7.36
C LEU A 339 -6.48 -16.14 -5.91
N PHE A 340 -6.44 -15.17 -5.03
CA PHE A 340 -6.84 -15.33 -3.62
C PHE A 340 -7.93 -14.32 -3.26
N SER A 341 -8.70 -14.63 -2.22
CA SER A 341 -9.85 -13.83 -1.79
C SER A 341 -9.86 -13.64 -0.27
N ALA A 342 -10.59 -12.64 0.18
CA ALA A 342 -10.94 -12.48 1.59
C ALA A 342 -11.79 -13.67 2.09
N LYS A 343 -11.83 -13.83 3.41
CA LYS A 343 -12.64 -14.86 4.06
C LYS A 343 -13.93 -14.27 4.62
N ALA A 344 -14.94 -15.11 4.75
CA ALA A 344 -16.19 -14.71 5.40
C ALA A 344 -15.95 -14.24 6.83
N ALA A 345 -16.80 -13.34 7.33
CA ALA A 345 -16.73 -12.90 8.73
C ALA A 345 -16.92 -14.08 9.71
N PRO A 346 -16.26 -14.09 10.89
CA PRO A 346 -16.32 -15.21 11.84
C PRO A 346 -17.76 -15.64 12.19
N ARG A 347 -18.69 -14.70 12.34
CA ARG A 347 -20.12 -14.98 12.64
C ARG A 347 -20.89 -15.68 11.52
N LEU A 348 -20.32 -15.80 10.33
CA LEU A 348 -20.94 -16.42 9.14
C LEU A 348 -20.22 -17.71 8.71
N ARG A 349 -19.30 -18.18 9.51
CA ARG A 349 -18.51 -19.40 9.28
C ARG A 349 -18.95 -20.53 10.17
#